data_c26b13e7425cf276a9e5abad7223fbc8
#
_entry.id   c26b13e7425cf276a9e5abad7223fbc8
#
_cell.length_a   1.000
_cell.length_b   1.000
_cell.length_c   1.000
_cell.angle_alpha   90.00
_cell.angle_beta   90.00
_cell.angle_gamma   90.00
#
_symmetry.space_group_name_H-M   'P 1'
#
loop_
_entity.id
_entity.type
_entity.pdbx_description
1 polymer ?
#
loop_
_entity_poly.entity_id
_entity_poly.type
_entity_poly.pdbx_seq_one_letter_code
_entity_poly.pdbx_strand_id
1 'polypeptide(L)'
;VPALSNDSLYRRLRVALSEGTEFHTPANAIHPAEFSVPGFGNVRAYLFTVTPDRSAPGARPPGEFKIQLIIEGQTRGERGALELRDAYTALLGFSPDFGVFVGWEARLYSTFGYSANVQVREPLLVEARNNGWAVAQPRPIRGSTEVRVAFAAGNLLLYLRASRQADKRELTGAWREAFMLSKAPGYQAEELPSRPRDLDVYVQRERQRLNATRLSRDSKFAPRVKEQFDYSCAVCAVQLEIVEAAHIIPVNDSRSSDDVWNGLSLCPSHHTLFDARRFIVGPNLKIVVDDDAVAFLKESGRASGIELLTSFQGQEIRPPQFWKTSQKLQQRMQEALIYTHSLTGIE
;
A
#
# COMPACT_ATOMS: atom_id res chain seq x y z
N VAL A 1 14.00 1.18 7.47
CA VAL A 1 13.74 2.57 7.02
C VAL A 1 13.48 3.42 8.25
N PRO A 2 14.02 4.64 8.34
CA PRO A 2 13.68 5.59 9.41
C PRO A 2 12.19 5.99 9.35
N ALA A 3 11.68 6.54 10.44
CA ALA A 3 10.30 7.04 10.47
C ALA A 3 10.15 8.19 9.46
N LEU A 4 9.08 8.16 8.68
CA LEU A 4 8.75 9.21 7.74
C LEU A 4 8.34 10.49 8.47
N SER A 5 8.62 11.65 7.87
CA SER A 5 8.08 12.92 8.35
C SER A 5 6.55 12.96 8.23
N ASN A 6 5.91 13.79 9.05
CA ASN A 6 4.46 13.97 8.97
C ASN A 6 4.02 14.46 7.59
N ASP A 7 4.76 15.39 6.98
CA ASP A 7 4.48 15.85 5.61
C ASP A 7 4.51 14.68 4.60
N SER A 8 5.49 13.79 4.70
CA SER A 8 5.57 12.60 3.86
C SER A 8 4.39 11.65 4.07
N LEU A 9 3.95 11.44 5.32
CA LEU A 9 2.78 10.62 5.64
C LEU A 9 1.49 11.24 5.12
N TYR A 10 1.32 12.57 5.29
CA TYR A 10 0.15 13.30 4.79
C TYR A 10 0.05 13.30 3.26
N ARG A 11 1.18 13.44 2.58
CA ARG A 11 1.23 13.35 1.11
C ARG A 11 0.72 12.00 0.62
N ARG A 12 1.12 10.90 1.27
CA ARG A 12 0.65 9.55 0.96
C ARG A 12 -0.84 9.38 1.25
N LEU A 13 -1.32 9.93 2.35
CA LEU A 13 -2.73 9.91 2.70
C LEU A 13 -3.56 10.64 1.62
N ARG A 14 -3.12 11.83 1.19
CA ARG A 14 -3.77 12.60 0.12
C ARG A 14 -3.79 11.87 -1.21
N VAL A 15 -2.67 11.22 -1.57
CA VAL A 15 -2.58 10.43 -2.80
C VAL A 15 -3.47 9.19 -2.74
N ALA A 16 -3.61 8.57 -1.58
CA ALA A 16 -4.44 7.37 -1.39
C ALA A 16 -5.95 7.66 -1.43
N LEU A 17 -6.36 8.88 -1.07
CA LEU A 17 -7.76 9.31 -1.12
C LEU A 17 -8.11 9.85 -2.50
N SER A 18 -9.32 9.56 -2.96
CA SER A 18 -9.81 9.98 -4.28
C SER A 18 -10.03 11.49 -4.38
N GLU A 19 -10.15 11.98 -5.61
CA GLU A 19 -10.63 13.34 -5.89
C GLU A 19 -11.95 13.61 -5.16
N GLY A 20 -12.09 14.86 -4.69
CA GLY A 20 -13.25 15.29 -3.91
C GLY A 20 -13.10 15.16 -2.39
N THR A 21 -12.00 14.57 -1.89
CA THR A 21 -11.70 14.61 -0.45
C THR A 21 -11.21 16.00 -0.07
N GLU A 22 -11.88 16.63 0.88
CA GLU A 22 -11.51 17.94 1.41
C GLU A 22 -10.71 17.80 2.70
N PHE A 23 -9.48 18.29 2.70
CA PHE A 23 -8.60 18.27 3.88
C PHE A 23 -8.72 19.57 4.67
N HIS A 24 -9.02 19.47 5.96
CA HIS A 24 -9.19 20.60 6.87
C HIS A 24 -7.90 20.94 7.62
N THR A 25 -6.99 19.98 7.78
CA THR A 25 -5.67 20.19 8.39
C THR A 25 -4.60 20.52 7.35
N PRO A 26 -3.65 21.43 7.67
CA PRO A 26 -2.51 21.71 6.80
C PRO A 26 -1.65 20.46 6.57
N ALA A 27 -0.91 20.42 5.45
CA ALA A 27 -0.10 19.26 5.08
C ALA A 27 1.06 18.98 6.07
N ASN A 28 1.50 19.98 6.81
CA ASN A 28 2.57 19.91 7.80
C ASN A 28 2.07 19.75 9.24
N ALA A 29 0.75 19.62 9.46
CA ALA A 29 0.20 19.43 10.79
C ALA A 29 0.68 18.10 11.39
N ILE A 30 0.83 18.10 12.71
CA ILE A 30 1.04 16.89 13.50
C ILE A 30 -0.33 16.27 13.77
N HIS A 31 -0.40 14.98 14.03
CA HIS A 31 -1.66 14.25 14.22
C HIS A 31 -2.71 15.00 15.07
N PRO A 32 -3.99 14.87 14.76
CA PRO A 32 -4.60 14.08 13.67
C PRO A 32 -4.74 14.85 12.34
N ALA A 33 -4.79 14.08 11.23
CA ALA A 33 -5.28 14.59 9.95
C ALA A 33 -6.81 14.63 9.96
N GLU A 34 -7.41 15.78 9.64
CA GLU A 34 -8.86 15.92 9.53
C GLU A 34 -9.26 16.19 8.08
N PHE A 35 -10.24 15.44 7.59
CA PHE A 35 -10.73 15.55 6.23
C PHE A 35 -12.15 15.04 6.09
N SER A 36 -12.84 15.49 5.06
CA SER A 36 -14.18 15.04 4.68
C SER A 36 -14.11 14.21 3.39
N VAL A 37 -14.74 13.04 3.41
CA VAL A 37 -14.82 12.15 2.26
C VAL A 37 -16.24 12.14 1.73
N PRO A 38 -16.47 12.37 0.42
CA PRO A 38 -17.82 12.32 -0.18
C PRO A 38 -18.51 10.98 0.09
N GLY A 39 -19.76 11.04 0.53
CA GLY A 39 -20.56 9.85 0.87
C GLY A 39 -20.13 9.10 2.13
N PHE A 40 -19.06 9.54 2.81
CA PHE A 40 -18.62 8.94 4.07
C PHE A 40 -18.75 9.91 5.26
N GLY A 41 -18.40 11.18 5.10
CA GLY A 41 -18.39 12.21 6.13
C GLY A 41 -17.00 12.51 6.70
N ASN A 42 -16.98 13.11 7.91
CA ASN A 42 -15.75 13.57 8.53
C ASN A 42 -14.90 12.43 9.11
N VAL A 43 -13.61 12.50 8.86
CA VAL A 43 -12.60 11.54 9.31
C VAL A 43 -11.51 12.28 10.08
N ARG A 44 -11.11 11.72 11.20
CA ARG A 44 -9.93 12.08 11.98
C ARG A 44 -8.94 10.94 11.92
N ALA A 45 -7.83 11.09 11.21
CA ALA A 45 -6.85 10.05 11.02
C ALA A 45 -5.57 10.32 11.81
N TYR A 46 -5.22 9.39 12.68
CA TYR A 46 -3.91 9.32 13.32
C TYR A 46 -3.03 8.38 12.49
N LEU A 47 -2.07 8.93 11.77
CA LEU A 47 -1.24 8.19 10.82
C LEU A 47 0.24 8.20 11.23
N PHE A 48 0.82 7.03 11.41
CA PHE A 48 2.19 6.82 11.86
C PHE A 48 3.00 6.00 10.85
N THR A 49 4.34 6.04 10.96
CA THR A 49 5.19 5.12 10.19
C THR A 49 5.21 3.75 10.84
N VAL A 50 4.96 2.71 10.05
CA VAL A 50 5.19 1.32 10.44
C VAL A 50 6.67 1.00 10.23
N THR A 51 7.38 0.75 11.31
CA THR A 51 8.82 0.45 11.30
C THR A 51 9.10 -0.94 11.83
N PRO A 52 10.17 -1.63 11.36
CA PRO A 52 10.59 -2.90 11.96
C PRO A 52 10.93 -2.70 13.44
N ASP A 53 10.56 -3.65 14.28
CA ASP A 53 10.99 -3.65 15.67
C ASP A 53 12.46 -4.10 15.73
N ARG A 54 13.36 -3.15 15.94
CA ARG A 54 14.81 -3.37 16.08
C ARG A 54 15.22 -3.63 17.54
N SER A 55 14.35 -4.24 18.34
CA SER A 55 14.71 -4.67 19.71
C SER A 55 15.90 -5.61 19.68
N ALA A 56 16.65 -5.67 20.79
CA ALA A 56 17.83 -6.53 20.90
C ALA A 56 17.53 -8.00 20.50
N PRO A 57 18.48 -8.72 19.90
CA PRO A 57 18.29 -10.11 19.53
C PRO A 57 17.73 -10.95 20.69
N GLY A 58 16.63 -11.67 20.46
CA GLY A 58 15.94 -12.47 21.46
C GLY A 58 14.88 -11.75 22.31
N ALA A 59 14.79 -10.43 22.25
CA ALA A 59 13.78 -9.67 23.00
C ALA A 59 12.36 -9.80 22.41
N ARG A 60 12.24 -10.02 21.09
CA ARG A 60 10.96 -10.20 20.38
C ARG A 60 11.09 -11.16 19.20
N PRO A 61 9.97 -11.73 18.72
CA PRO A 61 9.97 -12.58 17.53
C PRO A 61 10.42 -11.80 16.28
N PRO A 62 11.24 -12.41 15.41
CA PRO A 62 11.58 -11.81 14.12
C PRO A 62 10.33 -11.55 13.28
N GLY A 63 10.39 -10.52 12.42
CA GLY A 63 9.26 -10.13 11.56
C GLY A 63 8.15 -9.35 12.29
N GLU A 64 8.46 -8.73 13.42
CA GLU A 64 7.55 -7.82 14.11
C GLU A 64 7.80 -6.37 13.65
N PHE A 65 6.71 -5.70 13.25
CA PHE A 65 6.66 -4.29 12.91
C PHE A 65 5.74 -3.55 13.86
N LYS A 66 5.92 -2.25 14.01
CA LYS A 66 5.15 -1.44 14.94
C LYS A 66 4.96 -0.01 14.48
N ILE A 67 3.92 0.62 15.00
CA ILE A 67 3.84 2.07 15.12
C ILE A 67 4.10 2.46 16.59
N GLN A 68 4.60 3.68 16.80
CA GLN A 68 4.72 4.27 18.13
C GLN A 68 3.66 5.36 18.29
N LEU A 69 2.76 5.19 19.24
CA LEU A 69 1.74 6.20 19.54
C LEU A 69 2.38 7.30 20.38
N ILE A 70 2.67 8.42 19.74
CA ILE A 70 3.07 9.68 20.34
C ILE A 70 2.23 10.76 19.69
N ILE A 71 1.44 11.48 20.45
CA ILE A 71 0.62 12.59 19.97
C ILE A 71 1.21 13.91 20.40
N GLU A 72 0.85 14.99 19.70
CA GLU A 72 1.32 16.33 19.98
C GLU A 72 1.00 16.74 21.42
N GLY A 73 1.97 17.39 22.09
CA GLY A 73 1.85 17.83 23.47
C GLY A 73 2.03 16.74 24.52
N GLN A 74 2.12 15.46 24.15
CA GLN A 74 2.35 14.37 25.11
C GLN A 74 3.80 14.33 25.56
N THR A 75 4.03 14.41 26.86
CA THR A 75 5.36 14.32 27.46
C THR A 75 5.61 12.94 28.09
N ARG A 76 6.89 12.66 28.39
CA ARG A 76 7.29 11.39 29.01
C ARG A 76 6.66 11.27 30.40
N GLY A 77 5.93 10.17 30.61
CA GLY A 77 5.20 9.90 31.87
C GLY A 77 3.71 10.23 31.78
N GLU A 78 3.27 10.99 30.79
CA GLU A 78 1.86 11.30 30.58
C GLU A 78 1.16 10.24 29.74
N ARG A 79 -0.15 10.11 29.94
CA ARG A 79 -1.00 9.28 29.08
C ARG A 79 -1.55 10.12 27.94
N GLY A 80 -1.42 9.59 26.72
CA GLY A 80 -2.10 10.12 25.54
C GLY A 80 -3.49 9.53 25.39
N ALA A 81 -4.32 10.19 24.59
CA ALA A 81 -5.63 9.71 24.18
C ALA A 81 -5.91 10.03 22.72
N LEU A 82 -6.55 9.08 22.00
CA LEU A 82 -7.13 9.38 20.72
C LEU A 82 -8.49 10.05 20.93
N GLU A 83 -8.74 11.10 20.17
CA GLU A 83 -10.04 11.77 20.19
C GLU A 83 -11.04 10.98 19.32
N LEU A 84 -12.13 10.49 19.95
CA LEU A 84 -13.09 9.59 19.32
C LEU A 84 -14.47 10.24 19.08
N ARG A 85 -14.58 11.58 19.26
CA ARG A 85 -15.86 12.32 19.16
C ARG A 85 -15.99 13.01 17.82
N ASP A 86 -17.21 13.25 17.41
CA ASP A 86 -17.64 14.14 16.31
C ASP A 86 -17.17 13.76 14.90
N ALA A 87 -16.28 12.79 14.75
CA ALA A 87 -15.79 12.28 13.47
C ALA A 87 -15.50 10.78 13.57
N TYR A 88 -15.42 10.12 12.43
CA TYR A 88 -14.88 8.75 12.40
C TYR A 88 -13.37 8.79 12.64
N THR A 89 -12.91 8.18 13.72
CA THR A 89 -11.48 8.15 14.06
C THR A 89 -10.82 6.89 13.52
N ALA A 90 -9.82 7.09 12.65
CA ALA A 90 -8.99 6.05 12.07
C ALA A 90 -7.61 6.04 12.71
N LEU A 91 -7.15 4.88 13.20
CA LEU A 91 -5.76 4.65 13.59
C LEU A 91 -5.06 3.90 12.48
N LEU A 92 -4.11 4.56 11.82
CA LEU A 92 -3.45 4.09 10.62
C LEU A 92 -1.93 4.06 10.79
N GLY A 93 -1.29 3.16 10.09
CA GLY A 93 0.14 3.17 9.85
C GLY A 93 0.44 3.04 8.36
N PHE A 94 1.53 3.61 7.90
CA PHE A 94 2.05 3.36 6.57
C PHE A 94 3.42 2.68 6.67
N SER A 95 3.57 1.57 5.96
CA SER A 95 4.85 0.84 5.87
C SER A 95 5.56 1.23 4.58
N PRO A 96 6.66 2.00 4.64
CA PRO A 96 7.44 2.32 3.46
C PRO A 96 8.11 1.09 2.84
N ASP A 97 8.53 0.12 3.66
CA ASP A 97 9.18 -1.12 3.20
C ASP A 97 8.27 -1.97 2.30
N PHE A 98 6.97 -1.95 2.56
CA PHE A 98 5.98 -2.74 1.83
C PHE A 98 5.06 -1.89 0.94
N GLY A 99 5.04 -0.56 1.11
CA GLY A 99 4.17 0.36 0.38
C GLY A 99 2.69 0.16 0.68
N VAL A 100 2.34 -0.27 1.89
CA VAL A 100 0.98 -0.57 2.31
C VAL A 100 0.59 0.20 3.57
N PHE A 101 -0.70 0.49 3.69
CA PHE A 101 -1.29 0.98 4.93
C PHE A 101 -1.68 -0.18 5.84
N VAL A 102 -1.76 0.11 7.13
CA VAL A 102 -2.30 -0.79 8.14
C VAL A 102 -3.31 -0.01 8.97
N GLY A 103 -4.47 -0.61 9.22
CA GLY A 103 -5.51 -0.07 10.08
C GLY A 103 -5.69 -0.90 11.33
N TRP A 104 -5.84 -0.22 12.46
CA TRP A 104 -6.18 -0.78 13.76
C TRP A 104 -7.49 -0.19 14.29
N GLU A 105 -8.05 -0.84 15.26
CA GLU A 105 -9.25 -0.38 15.96
C GLU A 105 -8.91 0.76 16.92
N ALA A 106 -9.21 2.00 16.52
CA ALA A 106 -8.87 3.20 17.29
C ALA A 106 -9.43 3.18 18.73
N ARG A 107 -10.62 2.60 18.96
CA ARG A 107 -11.28 2.55 20.28
C ARG A 107 -10.51 1.72 21.30
N LEU A 108 -9.71 0.73 20.85
CA LEU A 108 -8.86 -0.08 21.72
C LEU A 108 -7.64 0.68 22.23
N TYR A 109 -7.36 1.82 21.62
CA TYR A 109 -6.24 2.70 21.93
C TYR A 109 -6.73 4.10 22.38
N SER A 110 -7.94 4.19 22.91
CA SER A 110 -8.51 5.45 23.40
C SER A 110 -7.62 6.15 24.42
N THR A 111 -6.90 5.36 25.23
CA THR A 111 -5.85 5.89 26.14
C THR A 111 -4.62 4.99 26.08
N PHE A 112 -3.43 5.58 26.09
CA PHE A 112 -2.15 4.85 26.02
C PHE A 112 -1.04 5.58 26.76
N GLY A 113 0.00 4.85 27.18
CA GLY A 113 1.21 5.42 27.74
C GLY A 113 2.07 6.10 26.67
N TYR A 114 2.98 6.97 27.10
CA TYR A 114 3.94 7.60 26.19
C TYR A 114 4.69 6.55 25.35
N SER A 115 4.78 6.78 24.05
CA SER A 115 5.45 5.88 23.11
C SER A 115 4.93 4.42 23.13
N ALA A 116 3.62 4.24 23.31
CA ALA A 116 3.01 2.91 23.27
C ALA A 116 3.19 2.27 21.87
N ASN A 117 3.62 1.01 21.86
CA ASN A 117 3.82 0.27 20.63
C ASN A 117 2.52 -0.47 20.22
N VAL A 118 2.13 -0.31 18.96
CA VAL A 118 1.04 -1.08 18.34
C VAL A 118 1.62 -1.91 17.20
N GLN A 119 1.43 -3.21 17.27
CA GLN A 119 2.20 -4.19 16.50
C GLN A 119 1.43 -4.75 15.32
N VAL A 120 2.19 -5.09 14.27
CA VAL A 120 1.76 -5.85 13.10
C VAL A 120 2.85 -6.87 12.73
N ARG A 121 2.46 -7.97 12.12
CA ARG A 121 3.39 -9.01 11.67
C ARG A 121 3.72 -8.86 10.19
N GLU A 122 4.97 -9.11 9.83
CA GLU A 122 5.48 -9.08 8.45
C GLU A 122 4.62 -9.88 7.46
N PRO A 123 4.15 -11.11 7.74
CA PRO A 123 3.31 -11.86 6.80
C PRO A 123 2.06 -11.10 6.37
N LEU A 124 1.44 -10.30 7.25
CA LEU A 124 0.29 -9.48 6.90
C LEU A 124 0.66 -8.37 5.90
N LEU A 125 1.82 -7.74 6.09
CA LEU A 125 2.32 -6.69 5.21
C LEU A 125 2.69 -7.25 3.83
N VAL A 126 3.36 -8.41 3.81
CA VAL A 126 3.69 -9.14 2.57
C VAL A 126 2.42 -9.54 1.82
N GLU A 127 1.44 -10.12 2.52
CA GLU A 127 0.17 -10.53 1.93
C GLU A 127 -0.58 -9.31 1.33
N ALA A 128 -0.65 -8.20 2.08
CA ALA A 128 -1.30 -6.97 1.61
C ALA A 128 -0.59 -6.38 0.41
N ARG A 129 0.74 -6.40 0.40
CA ARG A 129 1.54 -5.95 -0.75
C ARG A 129 1.25 -6.80 -1.99
N ASN A 130 1.24 -8.13 -1.85
CA ASN A 130 1.05 -9.05 -2.98
C ASN A 130 -0.39 -9.08 -3.47
N ASN A 131 -1.33 -8.89 -2.57
CA ASN A 131 -2.75 -9.06 -2.80
C ASN A 131 -3.57 -7.76 -2.72
N GLY A 132 -2.96 -6.61 -2.40
CA GLY A 132 -3.63 -5.31 -2.19
C GLY A 132 -4.44 -5.23 -0.89
N TRP A 133 -4.65 -6.36 -0.23
CA TRP A 133 -5.47 -6.46 0.97
C TRP A 133 -5.12 -7.73 1.76
N ALA A 134 -5.03 -7.59 3.09
CA ALA A 134 -4.85 -8.71 4.00
C ALA A 134 -5.54 -8.43 5.34
N VAL A 135 -6.10 -9.46 5.95
CA VAL A 135 -6.78 -9.37 7.25
C VAL A 135 -6.13 -10.34 8.23
N ALA A 136 -5.60 -9.82 9.33
CA ALA A 136 -4.99 -10.63 10.37
C ALA A 136 -6.05 -11.47 11.10
N GLN A 137 -5.64 -12.62 11.64
CA GLN A 137 -6.48 -13.36 12.57
C GLN A 137 -6.86 -12.45 13.76
N PRO A 138 -8.13 -12.51 14.19
CA PRO A 138 -8.57 -11.79 15.38
C PRO A 138 -7.72 -12.15 16.60
N ARG A 139 -7.37 -11.15 17.39
CA ARG A 139 -6.66 -11.38 18.65
C ARG A 139 -7.38 -10.73 19.84
N PRO A 140 -7.39 -11.34 21.01
CA PRO A 140 -7.91 -10.71 22.22
C PRO A 140 -6.95 -9.57 22.65
N ILE A 141 -7.51 -8.42 22.99
CA ILE A 141 -6.80 -7.29 23.57
C ILE A 141 -7.71 -6.51 24.54
N ARG A 142 -7.26 -6.30 25.75
CA ARG A 142 -7.98 -5.49 26.77
C ARG A 142 -9.47 -5.88 26.94
N GLY A 143 -9.79 -7.16 26.93
CA GLY A 143 -11.17 -7.65 27.06
C GLY A 143 -12.04 -7.49 25.80
N SER A 144 -11.44 -7.11 24.68
CA SER A 144 -12.09 -7.00 23.38
C SER A 144 -11.33 -7.81 22.32
N THR A 145 -11.79 -7.79 21.08
CA THR A 145 -11.15 -8.45 19.94
C THR A 145 -10.66 -7.40 18.94
N GLU A 146 -9.39 -7.48 18.57
CA GLU A 146 -8.80 -6.64 17.54
C GLU A 146 -8.64 -7.40 16.23
N VAL A 147 -9.06 -6.78 15.15
CA VAL A 147 -8.75 -7.20 13.78
C VAL A 147 -7.89 -6.12 13.13
N ARG A 148 -6.73 -6.52 12.61
CA ARG A 148 -5.82 -5.63 11.88
C ARG A 148 -5.96 -5.90 10.40
N VAL A 149 -6.01 -4.84 9.62
CA VAL A 149 -6.14 -4.91 8.17
C VAL A 149 -4.99 -4.16 7.54
N ALA A 150 -4.25 -4.82 6.65
CA ALA A 150 -3.25 -4.15 5.82
C ALA A 150 -3.76 -4.05 4.38
N PHE A 151 -3.47 -2.94 3.68
CA PHE A 151 -4.04 -2.70 2.35
C PHE A 151 -3.20 -1.75 1.51
N ALA A 152 -3.29 -1.91 0.19
CA ALA A 152 -2.70 -0.98 -0.79
C ALA A 152 -3.35 0.41 -0.70
N ALA A 153 -2.64 1.44 -1.10
CA ALA A 153 -3.09 2.83 -0.98
C ALA A 153 -4.44 3.09 -1.65
N GLY A 154 -4.67 2.56 -2.85
CA GLY A 154 -5.94 2.68 -3.56
C GLY A 154 -7.16 2.09 -2.83
N ASN A 155 -6.92 1.23 -1.82
CA ASN A 155 -7.97 0.60 -1.02
C ASN A 155 -8.28 1.32 0.30
N LEU A 156 -7.69 2.51 0.55
CA LEU A 156 -7.90 3.25 1.80
C LEU A 156 -9.37 3.63 2.01
N LEU A 157 -10.05 4.11 0.98
CA LEU A 157 -11.47 4.46 1.09
C LEU A 157 -12.33 3.23 1.38
N LEU A 158 -12.04 2.11 0.75
CA LEU A 158 -12.67 0.82 1.04
C LEU A 158 -12.48 0.44 2.51
N TYR A 159 -11.23 0.54 3.02
CA TYR A 159 -10.95 0.28 4.43
C TYR A 159 -11.77 1.17 5.36
N LEU A 160 -11.82 2.48 5.11
CA LEU A 160 -12.58 3.42 5.94
C LEU A 160 -14.07 3.05 5.98
N ARG A 161 -14.68 2.74 4.82
CA ARG A 161 -16.09 2.35 4.72
C ARG A 161 -16.37 1.04 5.46
N ALA A 162 -15.55 0.04 5.22
CA ALA A 162 -15.69 -1.26 5.85
C ALA A 162 -15.50 -1.20 7.38
N SER A 163 -14.49 -0.51 7.86
CA SER A 163 -14.19 -0.40 9.29
C SER A 163 -15.24 0.41 10.06
N ARG A 164 -15.98 1.31 9.38
CA ARG A 164 -17.12 2.02 9.96
C ARG A 164 -18.36 1.15 10.08
N GLN A 165 -18.60 0.27 9.07
CA GLN A 165 -19.80 -0.56 8.99
C GLN A 165 -19.69 -1.85 9.79
N ALA A 166 -18.48 -2.36 9.99
CA ALA A 166 -18.27 -3.62 10.68
C ALA A 166 -18.59 -3.49 12.17
N ASP A 167 -19.63 -4.16 12.64
CA ASP A 167 -19.68 -4.56 14.03
C ASP A 167 -18.54 -5.57 14.26
N LYS A 168 -17.69 -5.28 15.21
CA LYS A 168 -16.41 -5.96 15.44
C LYS A 168 -16.49 -7.45 15.68
N ARG A 169 -17.64 -7.94 16.09
CA ARG A 169 -17.93 -9.36 16.29
C ARG A 169 -18.10 -10.11 14.98
N GLU A 170 -18.34 -9.39 13.88
CA GLU A 170 -18.65 -9.89 12.55
C GLU A 170 -17.49 -9.75 11.54
N LEU A 171 -16.37 -9.15 11.93
CA LEU A 171 -15.15 -9.07 11.09
C LEU A 171 -14.48 -10.44 10.84
N THR A 172 -15.14 -11.51 11.26
CA THR A 172 -14.76 -12.89 11.02
C THR A 172 -15.64 -13.50 9.93
N GLY A 173 -15.10 -14.36 9.09
CA GLY A 173 -15.88 -15.08 8.08
C GLY A 173 -16.18 -14.24 6.83
N ALA A 174 -17.46 -14.00 6.54
CA ALA A 174 -17.92 -13.36 5.30
C ALA A 174 -17.33 -11.95 5.06
N TRP A 175 -17.15 -11.15 6.09
CA TRP A 175 -16.47 -9.85 5.99
C TRP A 175 -15.03 -9.97 5.53
N ARG A 176 -14.26 -10.87 6.17
CA ARG A 176 -12.88 -11.16 5.75
C ARG A 176 -12.84 -11.59 4.29
N GLU A 177 -13.78 -12.41 3.89
CA GLU A 177 -13.87 -12.90 2.53
C GLU A 177 -14.31 -11.82 1.54
N ALA A 178 -15.30 -11.00 1.88
CA ALA A 178 -15.72 -9.84 1.08
C ALA A 178 -14.54 -8.86 0.87
N PHE A 179 -13.76 -8.60 1.90
CA PHE A 179 -12.54 -7.80 1.79
C PHE A 179 -11.50 -8.44 0.88
N MET A 180 -11.32 -9.75 0.95
CA MET A 180 -10.39 -10.45 0.07
C MET A 180 -10.85 -10.44 -1.39
N LEU A 181 -12.16 -10.41 -1.64
CA LEU A 181 -12.76 -10.36 -2.96
C LEU A 181 -12.83 -8.96 -3.55
N SER A 182 -12.84 -7.92 -2.73
CA SER A 182 -12.84 -6.51 -3.16
C SER A 182 -11.54 -6.06 -3.87
N LYS A 183 -10.68 -6.99 -4.18
CA LYS A 183 -9.42 -6.79 -4.93
C LYS A 183 -9.63 -6.58 -6.43
N ALA A 184 -10.85 -6.73 -6.93
CA ALA A 184 -11.11 -6.59 -8.35
C ALA A 184 -10.91 -5.14 -8.79
N PRO A 185 -10.12 -4.87 -9.85
CA PRO A 185 -10.08 -3.56 -10.47
C PRO A 185 -11.49 -3.10 -10.88
N GLY A 186 -11.80 -1.83 -10.61
CA GLY A 186 -13.13 -1.28 -10.82
C GLY A 186 -14.14 -1.59 -9.70
N TYR A 187 -13.70 -2.22 -8.60
CA TYR A 187 -14.53 -2.36 -7.41
C TYR A 187 -14.84 -0.98 -6.81
N GLN A 188 -16.12 -0.76 -6.51
CA GLN A 188 -16.56 0.45 -5.82
C GLN A 188 -16.93 0.10 -4.37
N ALA A 189 -16.34 0.80 -3.43
CA ALA A 189 -16.56 0.56 -2.00
C ALA A 189 -18.03 0.76 -1.57
N GLU A 190 -18.80 1.49 -2.37
CA GLU A 190 -20.24 1.69 -2.17
C GLU A 190 -21.07 0.42 -2.39
N GLU A 191 -20.54 -0.54 -3.15
CA GLU A 191 -21.22 -1.81 -3.44
C GLU A 191 -21.12 -2.81 -2.30
N LEU A 192 -20.31 -2.53 -1.26
CA LEU A 192 -20.18 -3.44 -0.13
C LEU A 192 -21.48 -3.49 0.69
N PRO A 193 -22.07 -4.68 0.92
CA PRO A 193 -23.31 -4.81 1.67
C PRO A 193 -23.20 -4.25 3.08
N SER A 194 -24.20 -3.51 3.51
CA SER A 194 -24.29 -2.96 4.86
C SER A 194 -24.85 -3.96 5.89
N ARG A 195 -25.42 -5.07 5.43
CA ARG A 195 -26.03 -6.09 6.29
C ARG A 195 -25.25 -7.38 6.22
N PRO A 196 -24.82 -7.96 7.36
CA PRO A 196 -24.04 -9.20 7.42
C PRO A 196 -24.66 -10.38 6.67
N ARG A 197 -25.96 -10.53 6.73
CA ARG A 197 -26.70 -11.61 6.05
C ARG A 197 -26.63 -11.57 4.51
N ASP A 198 -26.32 -10.41 3.95
CA ASP A 198 -26.21 -10.25 2.51
C ASP A 198 -24.77 -10.50 1.99
N LEU A 199 -23.82 -10.67 2.92
CA LEU A 199 -22.40 -10.84 2.60
C LEU A 199 -22.11 -12.19 1.93
N ASP A 200 -22.77 -13.26 2.31
CA ASP A 200 -22.53 -14.58 1.70
C ASP A 200 -22.92 -14.56 0.21
N VAL A 201 -24.06 -13.92 -0.12
CA VAL A 201 -24.52 -13.76 -1.49
C VAL A 201 -23.57 -12.83 -2.26
N TYR A 202 -23.13 -11.75 -1.63
CA TYR A 202 -22.16 -10.83 -2.18
C TYR A 202 -20.83 -11.54 -2.49
N VAL A 203 -20.28 -12.28 -1.53
CA VAL A 203 -19.05 -13.06 -1.66
C VAL A 203 -19.11 -14.03 -2.83
N GLN A 204 -20.22 -14.79 -2.97
CA GLN A 204 -20.40 -15.71 -4.08
C GLN A 204 -20.43 -15.00 -5.44
N ARG A 205 -21.15 -13.86 -5.52
CA ARG A 205 -21.22 -13.05 -6.73
C ARG A 205 -19.84 -12.51 -7.12
N GLU A 206 -19.10 -11.94 -6.16
CA GLU A 206 -17.78 -11.37 -6.41
C GLU A 206 -16.74 -12.44 -6.78
N ARG A 207 -16.82 -13.63 -6.20
CA ARG A 207 -15.99 -14.77 -6.65
C ARG A 207 -16.24 -15.12 -8.11
N GLN A 208 -17.51 -15.14 -8.55
CA GLN A 208 -17.85 -15.39 -9.95
C GLN A 208 -17.34 -14.28 -10.87
N ARG A 209 -17.50 -13.00 -10.47
CA ARG A 209 -16.98 -11.84 -11.23
C ARG A 209 -15.44 -11.90 -11.34
N LEU A 210 -14.74 -12.17 -10.24
CA LEU A 210 -13.28 -12.27 -10.21
C LEU A 210 -12.76 -13.39 -11.09
N ASN A 211 -13.41 -14.56 -11.07
CA ASN A 211 -13.03 -15.68 -11.94
C ASN A 211 -13.25 -15.34 -13.42
N ALA A 212 -14.39 -14.72 -13.75
CA ALA A 212 -14.64 -14.25 -15.12
C ALA A 212 -13.63 -13.18 -15.56
N THR A 213 -13.29 -12.25 -14.67
CA THR A 213 -12.35 -11.17 -14.96
C THR A 213 -10.90 -11.66 -15.06
N ARG A 214 -10.48 -12.63 -14.23
CA ARG A 214 -9.16 -13.28 -14.35
C ARG A 214 -8.99 -13.99 -15.70
N LEU A 215 -10.01 -14.69 -16.15
CA LEU A 215 -9.98 -15.36 -17.46
C LEU A 215 -9.91 -14.38 -18.64
N SER A 216 -10.42 -13.14 -18.49
CA SER A 216 -10.41 -12.15 -19.57
C SER A 216 -9.14 -11.27 -19.61
N ARG A 217 -8.41 -11.14 -18.50
CA ARG A 217 -7.27 -10.22 -18.38
C ARG A 217 -5.94 -10.74 -18.89
N ASP A 218 -5.70 -12.04 -18.74
CA ASP A 218 -4.36 -12.61 -18.85
C ASP A 218 -3.82 -12.72 -20.29
N SER A 219 -4.67 -12.60 -21.31
CA SER A 219 -4.22 -12.95 -22.66
C SER A 219 -3.61 -11.81 -23.46
N LYS A 220 -3.84 -10.54 -23.11
CA LYS A 220 -3.48 -9.38 -23.95
C LYS A 220 -2.52 -8.36 -23.35
N PHE A 221 -2.45 -8.23 -22.00
CA PHE A 221 -1.60 -7.25 -21.34
C PHE A 221 -0.11 -7.52 -21.59
N ALA A 222 0.35 -8.70 -21.17
CA ALA A 222 1.77 -9.05 -21.24
C ALA A 222 2.37 -8.99 -22.65
N PRO A 223 1.74 -9.57 -23.71
CA PRO A 223 2.23 -9.42 -25.07
C PRO A 223 2.33 -7.97 -25.51
N ARG A 224 1.29 -7.14 -25.27
CA ARG A 224 1.27 -5.73 -25.66
C ARG A 224 2.33 -4.90 -24.95
N VAL A 225 2.54 -5.13 -23.66
CA VAL A 225 3.61 -4.44 -22.90
C VAL A 225 4.98 -4.82 -23.46
N LYS A 226 5.25 -6.12 -23.65
CA LYS A 226 6.54 -6.58 -24.19
C LYS A 226 6.84 -5.98 -25.57
N GLU A 227 5.83 -5.90 -26.45
CA GLU A 227 5.93 -5.29 -27.76
C GLU A 227 6.35 -3.81 -27.67
N GLN A 228 5.80 -3.05 -26.72
CA GLN A 228 6.18 -1.64 -26.52
C GLN A 228 7.65 -1.45 -26.15
N PHE A 229 8.31 -2.46 -25.65
CA PHE A 229 9.73 -2.45 -25.27
C PHE A 229 10.60 -3.31 -26.20
N ASP A 230 10.08 -3.69 -27.37
CA ASP A 230 10.78 -4.54 -28.34
C ASP A 230 11.30 -5.83 -27.70
N TYR A 231 10.44 -6.47 -26.87
CA TYR A 231 10.74 -7.71 -26.14
C TYR A 231 12.05 -7.64 -25.35
N SER A 232 12.42 -6.48 -24.85
CA SER A 232 13.63 -6.27 -24.04
C SER A 232 13.30 -5.76 -22.64
N CYS A 233 14.21 -6.00 -21.71
CA CYS A 233 14.12 -5.44 -20.37
C CYS A 233 14.32 -3.91 -20.44
N ALA A 234 13.40 -3.14 -19.86
CA ALA A 234 13.48 -1.69 -19.84
C ALA A 234 14.72 -1.17 -19.08
N VAL A 235 15.27 -1.96 -18.13
CA VAL A 235 16.42 -1.59 -17.30
C VAL A 235 17.74 -2.01 -17.96
N CYS A 236 17.95 -3.30 -18.25
CA CYS A 236 19.23 -3.82 -18.71
C CYS A 236 19.26 -4.26 -20.17
N ALA A 237 18.19 -4.00 -20.91
CA ALA A 237 18.05 -4.30 -22.34
C ALA A 237 18.18 -5.79 -22.74
N VAL A 238 18.27 -6.72 -21.78
CA VAL A 238 18.28 -8.15 -22.11
C VAL A 238 16.99 -8.55 -22.82
N GLN A 239 17.10 -9.40 -23.84
CA GLN A 239 15.97 -9.96 -24.57
C GLN A 239 15.79 -11.44 -24.20
N LEU A 240 16.44 -12.37 -24.89
CA LEU A 240 16.52 -13.81 -24.61
C LEU A 240 15.13 -14.47 -24.36
N GLU A 241 14.04 -13.82 -24.78
CA GLU A 241 12.64 -14.27 -24.57
C GLU A 241 12.25 -14.47 -23.08
N ILE A 242 13.02 -13.89 -22.14
CA ILE A 242 12.83 -14.08 -20.70
C ILE A 242 12.09 -12.90 -20.03
N VAL A 243 11.73 -11.86 -20.80
CA VAL A 243 11.09 -10.68 -20.21
C VAL A 243 9.62 -10.93 -19.86
N GLU A 244 9.20 -10.30 -18.78
CA GLU A 244 7.87 -10.35 -18.22
C GLU A 244 7.26 -8.93 -18.20
N ALA A 245 5.93 -8.86 -18.14
CA ALA A 245 5.23 -7.59 -17.99
C ALA A 245 4.95 -7.33 -16.50
N ALA A 246 5.58 -6.31 -15.94
CA ALA A 246 5.35 -5.82 -14.58
C ALA A 246 4.33 -4.67 -14.60
N HIS A 247 3.37 -4.67 -13.68
CA HIS A 247 2.46 -3.54 -13.51
C HIS A 247 3.12 -2.41 -12.71
N ILE A 248 3.04 -1.18 -13.20
CA ILE A 248 3.50 0.04 -12.49
C ILE A 248 2.63 0.23 -11.25
N ILE A 249 1.32 0.38 -11.44
CA ILE A 249 0.34 0.32 -10.34
C ILE A 249 -0.05 -1.15 -10.19
N PRO A 250 0.24 -1.77 -9.03
CA PRO A 250 -0.01 -3.20 -8.83
C PRO A 250 -1.45 -3.60 -9.15
N VAL A 251 -1.65 -4.77 -9.73
CA VAL A 251 -2.94 -5.29 -10.20
C VAL A 251 -4.04 -5.32 -9.13
N ASN A 252 -3.65 -5.32 -7.88
CA ASN A 252 -4.51 -5.35 -6.70
C ASN A 252 -4.81 -3.95 -6.11
N ASP A 253 -4.30 -2.89 -6.71
CA ASP A 253 -4.71 -1.51 -6.43
C ASP A 253 -5.91 -1.16 -7.32
N SER A 254 -6.92 -0.49 -6.76
CA SER A 254 -8.15 -0.11 -7.48
C SER A 254 -7.91 0.84 -8.67
N ARG A 255 -6.75 1.50 -8.71
CA ARG A 255 -6.31 2.39 -9.81
C ARG A 255 -5.56 1.65 -10.91
N SER A 256 -5.31 0.35 -10.73
CA SER A 256 -4.59 -0.45 -11.73
C SER A 256 -5.40 -0.63 -13.00
N SER A 257 -4.69 -0.78 -14.11
CA SER A 257 -5.27 -1.07 -15.43
C SER A 257 -4.38 -2.05 -16.18
N ASP A 258 -4.97 -2.90 -17.01
CA ASP A 258 -4.26 -3.77 -17.97
C ASP A 258 -3.95 -3.04 -19.30
N ASP A 259 -3.96 -1.71 -19.31
CA ASP A 259 -3.49 -0.91 -20.42
C ASP A 259 -1.96 -0.87 -20.49
N VAL A 260 -1.41 -0.72 -21.68
CA VAL A 260 0.06 -0.71 -21.91
C VAL A 260 0.80 0.37 -21.16
N TRP A 261 0.14 1.49 -20.85
CA TRP A 261 0.72 2.58 -20.05
C TRP A 261 1.02 2.20 -18.60
N ASN A 262 0.33 1.17 -18.07
CA ASN A 262 0.55 0.67 -16.72
C ASN A 262 1.54 -0.50 -16.67
N GLY A 263 2.35 -0.69 -17.70
CA GLY A 263 3.26 -1.82 -17.82
C GLY A 263 4.70 -1.47 -18.10
N LEU A 264 5.62 -2.23 -17.52
CA LEU A 264 7.05 -2.25 -17.81
C LEU A 264 7.45 -3.65 -18.27
N SER A 265 8.29 -3.75 -19.30
CA SER A 265 8.91 -5.02 -19.70
C SER A 265 10.22 -5.20 -18.91
N LEU A 266 10.29 -6.20 -18.05
CA LEU A 266 11.43 -6.46 -17.18
C LEU A 266 11.90 -7.90 -17.26
N CYS A 267 13.21 -8.15 -17.16
CA CYS A 267 13.72 -9.50 -16.95
C CYS A 267 13.36 -9.99 -15.53
N PRO A 268 13.37 -11.31 -15.25
CA PRO A 268 12.95 -11.86 -13.96
C PRO A 268 13.64 -11.21 -12.76
N SER A 269 14.95 -10.92 -12.86
CA SER A 269 15.69 -10.27 -11.77
C SER A 269 15.20 -8.85 -11.51
N HIS A 270 15.06 -8.02 -12.56
CA HIS A 270 14.57 -6.65 -12.40
C HIS A 270 13.07 -6.62 -12.05
N HIS A 271 12.26 -7.57 -12.51
CA HIS A 271 10.86 -7.69 -12.11
C HIS A 271 10.76 -7.96 -10.60
N THR A 272 11.52 -8.94 -10.10
CA THR A 272 11.55 -9.24 -8.65
C THR A 272 12.03 -8.06 -7.82
N LEU A 273 13.09 -7.35 -8.25
CA LEU A 273 13.60 -6.16 -7.56
C LEU A 273 12.59 -5.00 -7.58
N PHE A 274 11.89 -4.80 -8.69
CA PHE A 274 10.85 -3.79 -8.84
C PHE A 274 9.65 -4.08 -7.94
N ASP A 275 9.14 -5.31 -7.95
CA ASP A 275 8.08 -5.74 -7.05
C ASP A 275 8.50 -5.66 -5.58
N ALA A 276 9.78 -5.93 -5.29
CA ALA A 276 10.37 -5.76 -3.97
C ALA A 276 10.62 -4.29 -3.59
N ARG A 277 10.30 -3.34 -4.46
CA ARG A 277 10.56 -1.90 -4.28
C ARG A 277 12.02 -1.61 -3.90
N ARG A 278 12.95 -2.40 -4.46
CA ARG A 278 14.39 -2.15 -4.31
C ARG A 278 14.83 -1.00 -5.22
N PHE A 279 14.05 -0.74 -6.24
CA PHE A 279 14.09 0.48 -7.04
C PHE A 279 12.68 0.83 -7.52
N ILE A 280 12.51 2.05 -7.92
CA ILE A 280 11.34 2.57 -8.62
C ILE A 280 11.76 3.25 -9.91
N VAL A 281 10.79 3.50 -10.78
CA VAL A 281 10.96 4.35 -11.94
C VAL A 281 10.24 5.67 -11.67
N GLY A 282 10.97 6.76 -11.73
CA GLY A 282 10.40 8.10 -11.56
C GLY A 282 9.60 8.55 -12.80
N PRO A 283 8.83 9.65 -12.71
CA PRO A 283 8.00 10.16 -13.81
C PRO A 283 8.83 10.65 -15.02
N ASN A 284 10.12 10.88 -14.82
CA ASN A 284 11.12 11.21 -15.84
C ASN A 284 11.83 9.97 -16.41
N LEU A 285 11.29 8.77 -16.16
CA LEU A 285 11.84 7.46 -16.53
C LEU A 285 13.19 7.11 -15.88
N LYS A 286 13.67 7.89 -14.92
CA LYS A 286 14.91 7.57 -14.20
C LYS A 286 14.67 6.53 -13.12
N ILE A 287 15.64 5.65 -12.99
CA ILE A 287 15.68 4.64 -11.93
C ILE A 287 16.15 5.32 -10.64
N VAL A 288 15.38 5.13 -9.58
CA VAL A 288 15.74 5.56 -8.22
C VAL A 288 15.80 4.33 -7.34
N VAL A 289 17.01 4.04 -6.87
CA VAL A 289 17.29 2.88 -6.00
C VAL A 289 16.94 3.22 -4.55
N ASP A 290 16.46 2.25 -3.81
CA ASP A 290 16.23 2.37 -2.37
C ASP A 290 17.58 2.25 -1.63
N ASP A 291 18.19 3.40 -1.30
CA ASP A 291 19.48 3.46 -0.62
C ASP A 291 19.45 2.82 0.78
N ASP A 292 18.33 2.91 1.49
CA ASP A 292 18.17 2.25 2.79
C ASP A 292 18.16 0.72 2.65
N ALA A 293 17.52 0.21 1.59
CA ALA A 293 17.58 -1.22 1.29
C ALA A 293 18.98 -1.67 0.90
N VAL A 294 19.72 -0.87 0.14
CA VAL A 294 21.12 -1.12 -0.21
C VAL A 294 21.99 -1.16 1.05
N ALA A 295 21.86 -0.17 1.94
CA ALA A 295 22.59 -0.13 3.21
C ALA A 295 22.30 -1.37 4.05
N PHE A 296 21.01 -1.72 4.22
CA PHE A 296 20.61 -2.91 4.95
C PHE A 296 21.19 -4.22 4.38
N LEU A 297 21.20 -4.37 3.04
CA LEU A 297 21.79 -5.56 2.39
C LEU A 297 23.30 -5.68 2.67
N LYS A 298 24.03 -4.55 2.64
CA LYS A 298 25.45 -4.49 2.97
C LYS A 298 25.72 -4.84 4.43
N GLU A 299 24.99 -4.21 5.35
CA GLU A 299 25.12 -4.46 6.80
C GLU A 299 24.78 -5.90 7.19
N SER A 300 23.82 -6.51 6.51
CA SER A 300 23.40 -7.90 6.77
C SER A 300 24.25 -8.96 6.06
N GLY A 301 25.30 -8.57 5.32
CA GLY A 301 26.14 -9.49 4.55
C GLY A 301 25.45 -10.17 3.37
N ARG A 302 24.33 -9.60 2.87
CA ARG A 302 23.52 -10.13 1.77
C ARG A 302 23.60 -9.30 0.49
N ALA A 303 24.72 -8.61 0.28
CA ALA A 303 24.93 -7.69 -0.83
C ALA A 303 25.58 -8.32 -2.08
N SER A 304 25.73 -9.65 -2.14
CA SER A 304 26.26 -10.30 -3.35
C SER A 304 25.33 -10.07 -4.54
N GLY A 305 25.88 -9.57 -5.65
CA GLY A 305 25.11 -9.22 -6.85
C GLY A 305 24.37 -7.88 -6.75
N ILE A 306 24.74 -7.00 -5.83
CA ILE A 306 24.11 -5.69 -5.62
C ILE A 306 24.23 -4.80 -6.87
N GLU A 307 25.14 -5.08 -7.75
CA GLU A 307 25.37 -4.39 -9.02
C GLU A 307 24.14 -4.48 -9.96
N LEU A 308 23.34 -5.55 -9.83
CA LEU A 308 22.06 -5.68 -10.55
C LEU A 308 21.07 -4.56 -10.19
N LEU A 309 21.30 -3.90 -9.08
CA LEU A 309 20.49 -2.81 -8.58
C LEU A 309 21.20 -1.46 -8.72
N THR A 310 22.41 -1.34 -8.19
CA THR A 310 23.10 -0.06 -8.02
C THR A 310 23.69 0.51 -9.31
N SER A 311 24.05 -0.34 -10.29
CA SER A 311 24.63 0.14 -11.57
C SER A 311 23.64 0.93 -12.41
N PHE A 312 22.35 0.88 -12.12
CA PHE A 312 21.33 1.60 -12.87
C PHE A 312 20.81 2.86 -12.17
N GLN A 313 21.33 3.19 -10.98
CA GLN A 313 20.92 4.39 -10.26
C GLN A 313 21.02 5.66 -11.15
N GLY A 314 19.93 6.40 -11.24
CA GLY A 314 19.84 7.64 -12.00
C GLY A 314 19.82 7.49 -13.52
N GLN A 315 19.99 6.28 -14.06
CA GLN A 315 19.88 6.02 -15.49
C GLN A 315 18.39 6.02 -15.91
N GLU A 316 18.15 6.42 -17.15
CA GLU A 316 16.83 6.32 -17.74
C GLU A 316 16.56 4.88 -18.21
N ILE A 317 15.36 4.37 -17.93
CA ILE A 317 14.92 3.13 -18.53
C ILE A 317 14.73 3.33 -20.04
N ARG A 318 14.80 2.25 -20.81
CA ARG A 318 14.38 2.25 -22.20
C ARG A 318 12.90 2.67 -22.27
N PRO A 319 12.56 3.76 -22.99
CA PRO A 319 11.16 4.19 -23.07
C PRO A 319 10.34 3.23 -23.93
N PRO A 320 9.05 3.04 -23.65
CA PRO A 320 8.15 2.27 -24.52
C PRO A 320 7.95 3.00 -25.86
N GLN A 321 7.62 2.27 -26.92
CA GLN A 321 7.43 2.86 -28.26
C GLN A 321 6.38 3.98 -28.26
N PHE A 322 5.30 3.85 -27.49
CA PHE A 322 4.26 4.88 -27.40
C PHE A 322 4.76 6.19 -26.77
N TRP A 323 5.90 6.20 -26.07
CA TRP A 323 6.42 7.40 -25.41
C TRP A 323 6.64 8.55 -26.37
N LYS A 324 7.01 8.24 -27.61
CA LYS A 324 7.22 9.22 -28.69
C LYS A 324 6.03 9.39 -29.62
N THR A 325 5.07 8.45 -29.60
CA THR A 325 4.00 8.38 -30.61
C THR A 325 2.61 8.70 -30.04
N SER A 326 2.42 8.70 -28.73
CA SER A 326 1.12 8.94 -28.10
C SER A 326 1.25 9.76 -26.81
N GLN A 327 1.03 11.06 -26.91
CA GLN A 327 1.03 11.96 -25.75
C GLN A 327 0.05 11.50 -24.66
N LYS A 328 -1.10 10.96 -25.06
CA LYS A 328 -2.11 10.44 -24.11
C LYS A 328 -1.59 9.28 -23.28
N LEU A 329 -0.93 8.30 -23.90
CA LEU A 329 -0.36 7.15 -23.20
C LEU A 329 0.86 7.55 -22.35
N GLN A 330 1.68 8.45 -22.84
CA GLN A 330 2.79 9.03 -22.09
C GLN A 330 2.29 9.70 -20.81
N GLN A 331 1.30 10.57 -20.90
CA GLN A 331 0.71 11.24 -19.74
C GLN A 331 0.17 10.23 -18.71
N ARG A 332 -0.56 9.22 -19.17
CA ARG A 332 -1.11 8.16 -18.29
C ARG A 332 -0.02 7.38 -17.57
N MET A 333 1.05 7.03 -18.26
CA MET A 333 2.20 6.37 -17.65
C MET A 333 2.89 7.28 -16.63
N GLN A 334 3.08 8.56 -16.94
CA GLN A 334 3.64 9.52 -15.98
C GLN A 334 2.78 9.67 -14.72
N GLU A 335 1.46 9.75 -14.86
CA GLU A 335 0.52 9.76 -13.72
C GLU A 335 0.67 8.52 -12.85
N ALA A 336 0.80 7.33 -13.46
CA ALA A 336 1.03 6.07 -12.75
C ALA A 336 2.38 6.07 -12.00
N LEU A 337 3.45 6.54 -12.66
CA LEU A 337 4.77 6.64 -12.04
C LEU A 337 4.80 7.66 -10.90
N ILE A 338 4.15 8.82 -11.05
CA ILE A 338 3.98 9.81 -9.98
C ILE A 338 3.24 9.18 -8.80
N TYR A 339 2.13 8.50 -9.07
CA TYR A 339 1.34 7.84 -8.04
C TYR A 339 2.18 6.83 -7.25
N THR A 340 2.84 5.90 -7.92
CA THR A 340 3.65 4.88 -7.25
C THR A 340 4.87 5.46 -6.54
N HIS A 341 5.54 6.45 -7.14
CA HIS A 341 6.65 7.17 -6.52
C HIS A 341 6.24 7.86 -5.21
N SER A 342 5.08 8.53 -5.21
CA SER A 342 4.57 9.22 -4.01
C SER A 342 4.23 8.28 -2.85
N LEU A 343 4.03 6.97 -3.11
CA LEU A 343 3.79 5.95 -2.10
C LEU A 343 5.08 5.37 -1.50
N THR A 344 6.23 5.59 -2.14
CA THR A 344 7.52 5.14 -1.62
C THR A 344 8.17 6.23 -0.76
N GLY A 345 9.11 5.83 0.08
CA GLY A 345 9.97 6.80 0.79
C GLY A 345 11.30 7.05 0.05
N ILE A 346 11.38 6.63 -1.20
CA ILE A 346 12.59 6.68 -2.03
C ILE A 346 12.64 8.07 -2.68
N GLU A 347 13.68 8.86 -2.40
CA GLU A 347 13.92 10.21 -2.92
C GLU A 347 15.08 10.23 -3.92
#